data_cd76457dedf9a333591e1a46c2b1fbe1
#
_entry.id   cd76457dedf9a333591e1a46c2b1fbe1
#
_cell.length_a   1.000
_cell.length_b   1.000
_cell.length_c   1.000
_cell.angle_alpha   90.00
_cell.angle_beta   90.00
_cell.angle_gamma   90.00
#
_symmetry.space_group_name_H-M   'P 1'
#
loop_
_entity.id
_entity.type
_entity.pdbx_description
1 polymer ?
#
loop_
_entity_poly.entity_id
_entity_poly.type
_entity_poly.pdbx_seq_one_letter_code
_entity_poly.pdbx_strand_id
1 'polypeptide(L)' 'EGIEIGEQRGKLKASVQIYEGLLGESVTSDIELNNQTIESLESLMTQLQKRLRDRTS' A
#
# COMPACT_ATOMS: atom_id res chain seq x y z
N GLU A 1 20.41 8.95 -2.19
CA GLU A 1 20.04 7.71 -1.51
C GLU A 1 18.76 7.87 -0.71
N GLY A 2 18.70 8.88 0.16
CA GLY A 2 17.49 9.14 0.96
C GLY A 2 16.27 9.50 0.11
N ILE A 3 16.50 10.14 -1.03
CA ILE A 3 15.43 10.55 -1.94
C ILE A 3 14.76 9.32 -2.55
N GLU A 4 15.55 8.35 -2.99
CA GLU A 4 15.00 7.13 -3.59
C GLU A 4 14.14 6.35 -2.59
N ILE A 5 14.60 6.25 -1.35
CA ILE A 5 13.84 5.58 -0.30
C ILE A 5 12.52 6.30 -0.04
N GLY A 6 12.57 7.63 0.01
CA GLY A 6 11.38 8.43 0.23
C GLY A 6 10.36 8.29 -0.89
N GLU A 7 10.83 8.28 -2.14
CA GLU A 7 9.96 8.10 -3.30
C GLU A 7 9.32 6.72 -3.30
N GLN A 8 10.10 5.70 -3.00
CA GLN A 8 9.62 4.33 -2.95
C GLN A 8 8.54 4.17 -1.89
N ARG A 9 8.78 4.73 -0.70
CA ARG A 9 7.81 4.68 0.39
C ARG A 9 6.52 5.42 0.00
N GLY A 10 6.66 6.57 -0.63
CA GLY A 10 5.51 7.35 -1.09
C GLY A 10 4.66 6.59 -2.10
N LYS A 11 5.31 5.92 -3.05
CA LYS A 11 4.62 5.11 -4.05
C LYS A 11 3.89 3.94 -3.41
N LEU A 12 4.54 3.27 -2.46
CA LEU A 12 3.93 2.14 -1.75
C LEU A 12 2.71 2.59 -0.96
N LYS A 13 2.81 3.71 -0.24
CA LYS A 13 1.68 4.23 0.52
C LYS A 13 0.50 4.56 -0.40
N ALA A 14 0.78 5.24 -1.50
CA ALA A 14 -0.26 5.60 -2.45
C ALA A 14 -0.92 4.35 -3.04
N SER A 15 -0.12 3.35 -3.41
CA SER A 15 -0.63 2.10 -3.96
C SER A 15 -1.53 1.38 -2.97
N VAL A 16 -1.11 1.30 -1.71
CA VAL A 16 -1.90 0.67 -0.65
C VAL A 16 -3.26 1.37 -0.53
N GLN A 17 -3.26 2.70 -0.48
CA GLN A 17 -4.50 3.47 -0.35
C GLN A 17 -5.41 3.27 -1.56
N ILE A 18 -4.85 3.25 -2.75
CA ILE A 18 -5.63 3.03 -3.97
C ILE A 18 -6.28 1.64 -3.96
N TYR A 19 -5.51 0.62 -3.63
CA TYR A 19 -6.04 -0.74 -3.58
C TYR A 19 -7.11 -0.91 -2.52
N GLU A 20 -6.93 -0.31 -1.36
CA GLU A 20 -7.95 -0.33 -0.31
C GLU A 20 -9.24 0.31 -0.79
N GLY A 21 -9.13 1.44 -1.48
CA GLY A 21 -10.29 2.10 -2.05
C GLY A 21 -11.00 1.24 -3.10
N LEU A 22 -10.22 0.57 -3.96
CA LEU A 22 -10.78 -0.31 -4.99
C LEU A 22 -11.50 -1.51 -4.39
N LEU A 23 -11.01 -1.99 -3.24
CA LEU A 23 -11.65 -3.11 -2.54
C LEU A 23 -12.87 -2.67 -1.73
N GLY A 24 -13.10 -1.37 -1.63
CA GLY A 24 -14.21 -0.84 -0.84
C GLY A 24 -13.95 -0.87 0.66
N GLU A 25 -12.70 -0.99 1.05
CA GLU A 25 -12.30 -0.99 2.45
C GLU A 25 -11.92 0.42 2.90
N SER A 26 -11.89 0.62 4.22
CA SER A 26 -11.45 1.89 4.77
C SER A 26 -9.99 2.13 4.42
N VAL A 27 -9.70 3.33 3.91
CA VAL A 27 -8.33 3.70 3.54
C VAL A 27 -7.52 3.97 4.81
N THR A 28 -6.37 3.34 4.93
CA THR A 28 -5.45 3.55 6.05
C THR A 28 -4.90 4.98 6.00
N SER A 29 -4.83 5.63 7.16
CA SER A 29 -4.33 6.99 7.23
C SER A 29 -2.83 7.05 6.92
N ASP A 30 -2.36 8.22 6.45
CA ASP A 30 -0.94 8.44 6.17
C ASP A 30 -0.09 8.21 7.41
N ILE A 31 -0.60 8.59 8.58
CA ILE A 31 0.14 8.44 9.84
C ILE A 31 0.41 6.97 10.12
N GLU A 32 -0.59 6.12 9.93
CA GLU A 32 -0.43 4.69 10.13
C GLU A 32 0.54 4.09 9.11
N LEU A 33 0.43 4.50 7.85
CA LEU A 33 1.32 4.02 6.81
C LEU A 33 2.75 4.48 7.03
N ASN A 34 2.95 5.70 7.56
CA ASN A 34 4.28 6.21 7.87
C ASN A 34 4.97 5.41 8.98
N ASN A 35 4.20 4.76 9.84
CA ASN A 35 4.74 3.91 10.90
C ASN A 35 5.12 2.52 10.41
N GLN A 36 4.80 2.19 9.16
CA GLN A 36 5.13 0.90 8.57
C GLN A 36 6.51 0.95 7.93
N THR A 37 7.20 -0.21 7.94
CA THR A 37 8.44 -0.34 7.20
C THR A 37 8.13 -0.55 5.72
N ILE A 38 9.14 -0.35 4.86
CA ILE A 38 8.98 -0.61 3.44
C ILE A 38 8.56 -2.06 3.19
N GLU A 39 9.18 -2.99 3.92
CA GLU A 39 8.84 -4.40 3.80
C GLU A 39 7.38 -4.66 4.17
N SER A 40 6.91 -4.04 5.24
CA SER A 40 5.51 -4.16 5.64
C SER A 40 4.57 -3.61 4.59
N LEU A 41 4.91 -2.45 4.01
CA LEU A 41 4.11 -1.84 2.96
C LEU A 41 4.06 -2.71 1.71
N GLU A 42 5.20 -3.28 1.31
CA GLU A 42 5.26 -4.18 0.16
C GLU A 42 4.40 -5.43 0.39
N SER A 43 4.50 -6.00 1.57
CA SER A 43 3.72 -7.18 1.94
C SER A 43 2.23 -6.87 1.89
N LEU A 44 1.84 -5.73 2.46
CA LEU A 44 0.44 -5.29 2.45
C LEU A 44 -0.05 -5.07 1.03
N MET A 45 0.76 -4.41 0.20
CA MET A 45 0.41 -4.16 -1.19
C MET A 45 0.21 -5.47 -1.94
N THR A 46 1.09 -6.45 -1.74
CA THR A 46 0.98 -7.76 -2.37
C THR A 46 -0.32 -8.45 -1.98
N GLN A 47 -0.67 -8.40 -0.69
CA GLN A 47 -1.91 -8.98 -0.21
C GLN A 47 -3.13 -8.31 -0.85
N LEU A 48 -3.10 -6.99 -0.93
CA LEU A 48 -4.20 -6.24 -1.54
C LEU A 48 -4.34 -6.55 -3.04
N GLN A 49 -3.23 -6.65 -3.75
CA GLN A 49 -3.23 -7.03 -5.16
C GLN A 49 -3.85 -8.42 -5.36
N LYS A 50 -3.48 -9.33 -4.49
CA LYS A 50 -3.99 -10.70 -4.55
C LYS A 50 -5.50 -10.73 -4.32
N ARG A 51 -5.97 -9.96 -3.36
CA ARG A 51 -7.40 -9.87 -3.06
C ARG A 51 -8.18 -9.27 -4.24
N LEU A 52 -7.61 -8.25 -4.88
CA LEU A 52 -8.22 -7.64 -6.06
C LEU A 52 -8.30 -8.65 -7.21
N ARG A 53 -7.24 -9.41 -7.41
CA ARG A 53 -7.19 -10.42 -8.46
C ARG A 53 -8.25 -11.49 -8.23
N ASP A 54 -8.37 -11.97 -6.99
CA ASP A 54 -9.36 -12.96 -6.65
C ASP A 54 -10.79 -12.44 -6.83
N ARG A 55 -10.96 -11.14 -6.58
CA ARG A 55 -12.27 -10.51 -6.71
C ARG A 55 -12.70 -10.37 -8.17
N THR A 56 -11.74 -10.16 -9.07
CA THR A 56 -12.04 -9.96 -10.49
C THR A 56 -12.12 -11.27 -11.29
N SER A 57 -11.63 -12.34 -10.74
CA SER A 57 -11.74 -13.65 -11.37
C SER A 57 -12.95 -14.43 -10.84
#